data_128a5479b1a6c5a41625a6adb0364b50
#
_entry.id   128a5479b1a6c5a41625a6adb0364b50
#
_cell.length_a   1.000
_cell.length_b   1.000
_cell.length_c   1.000
_cell.angle_alpha   90.00
_cell.angle_beta   90.00
_cell.angle_gamma   90.00
#
_symmetry.space_group_name_H-M   'P 1'
#
loop_
_entity.id
_entity.type
_entity.pdbx_description
1 polymer ?
#
loop_
_entity_poly.entity_id
_entity_poly.type
_entity_poly.pdbx_seq_one_letter_code
_entity_poly.pdbx_strand_id
1 'polypeptide(L)'
;MSLVDDNMPTEVDEKLVAIVGFYAGSAGQVEAWFESVTGLKIACFVIDAVDFSEVDIEAENKKRVCQRTDFPQNGFFKGHPLLVSSSWIELISDMGIRKVLCLDPDNRRRLAHIELIQRSGLKLVSAIHPSVLIMPGSDIADGVWINAGCIIGYKAEVGPGAIINTGVQIDHHNVLEECCQIDPGVITAGNVVLRRCCHIHTGAILINRVEVGEDSVIGAGALVLKDVPASCTAVGVPARVIK
;
A
#
# COMPACT_ATOMS: atom_id res chain seq x y z
N MET A 1 -1.58 -31.20 -15.83
CA MET A 1 -1.78 -32.31 -14.89
C MET A 1 -1.97 -31.67 -13.54
N SER A 2 -3.22 -31.62 -13.06
CA SER A 2 -3.68 -30.81 -11.93
C SER A 2 -3.16 -31.37 -10.61
N LEU A 3 -2.36 -30.59 -9.92
CA LEU A 3 -2.09 -30.78 -8.50
C LEU A 3 -3.10 -29.91 -7.74
N VAL A 4 -4.36 -30.33 -7.74
CA VAL A 4 -5.33 -29.89 -6.75
C VAL A 4 -5.32 -30.99 -5.70
N ASP A 5 -4.66 -30.72 -4.59
CA ASP A 5 -4.72 -31.58 -3.40
C ASP A 5 -6.15 -31.44 -2.83
N ASP A 6 -6.89 -32.56 -2.73
CA ASP A 6 -8.30 -32.65 -2.27
C ASP A 6 -8.48 -32.33 -0.77
N ASN A 7 -7.56 -31.59 -0.15
CA ASN A 7 -7.59 -31.27 1.28
C ASN A 7 -7.67 -29.75 1.51
N MET A 8 -8.56 -29.04 0.77
CA MET A 8 -8.86 -27.65 1.08
C MET A 8 -9.77 -27.57 2.33
N PRO A 9 -9.43 -26.74 3.31
CA PRO A 9 -10.28 -26.54 4.47
C PRO A 9 -11.59 -25.89 4.04
N THR A 10 -12.71 -26.58 4.27
CA THR A 10 -14.08 -26.07 4.05
C THR A 10 -14.54 -25.11 5.16
N GLU A 11 -13.75 -24.93 6.21
CA GLU A 11 -14.01 -23.97 7.29
C GLU A 11 -13.28 -22.66 7.04
N VAL A 12 -14.01 -21.55 7.19
CA VAL A 12 -13.46 -20.21 7.12
C VAL A 12 -12.48 -20.01 8.29
N ASP A 13 -11.18 -19.89 8.01
CA ASP A 13 -10.22 -19.50 9.02
C ASP A 13 -10.14 -17.98 9.11
N GLU A 14 -10.75 -17.45 10.16
CA GLU A 14 -10.80 -16.01 10.46
C GLU A 14 -9.42 -15.35 10.62
N LYS A 15 -8.34 -16.12 10.67
CA LYS A 15 -6.98 -15.61 10.78
C LYS A 15 -6.26 -15.45 9.46
N LEU A 16 -6.75 -16.06 8.37
CA LEU A 16 -6.08 -16.04 7.08
C LEU A 16 -6.28 -14.72 6.34
N VAL A 17 -5.19 -14.23 5.75
CA VAL A 17 -5.14 -13.00 4.93
C VAL A 17 -4.47 -13.27 3.59
N ALA A 18 -5.06 -12.81 2.50
CA ALA A 18 -4.37 -12.68 1.22
C ALA A 18 -3.77 -11.28 1.09
N ILE A 19 -2.55 -11.20 0.55
CA ILE A 19 -1.91 -9.92 0.22
C ILE A 19 -1.94 -9.73 -1.30
N VAL A 20 -2.66 -8.72 -1.77
CA VAL A 20 -2.90 -8.43 -3.19
C VAL A 20 -2.05 -7.26 -3.64
N GLY A 21 -1.55 -7.32 -4.90
CA GLY A 21 -0.67 -6.29 -5.46
C GLY A 21 0.78 -6.53 -5.06
N PHE A 22 1.31 -7.69 -5.45
CA PHE A 22 2.66 -8.10 -5.07
C PHE A 22 3.75 -7.24 -5.69
N TYR A 23 4.58 -6.67 -4.82
CA TYR A 23 5.88 -6.08 -5.14
C TYR A 23 6.88 -6.56 -4.09
N ALA A 24 7.96 -7.21 -4.50
CA ALA A 24 8.86 -7.92 -3.59
C ALA A 24 9.39 -7.07 -2.42
N GLY A 25 9.69 -5.79 -2.68
CA GLY A 25 10.16 -4.86 -1.63
C GLY A 25 9.09 -4.59 -0.56
N SER A 26 7.87 -4.25 -0.96
CA SER A 26 6.75 -3.99 -0.04
C SER A 26 6.30 -5.26 0.66
N ALA A 27 6.14 -6.34 -0.10
CA ALA A 27 5.73 -7.64 0.42
C ALA A 27 6.72 -8.15 1.48
N GLY A 28 8.03 -8.02 1.23
CA GLY A 28 9.06 -8.43 2.17
C GLY A 28 9.10 -7.59 3.44
N GLN A 29 8.82 -6.29 3.35
CA GLN A 29 8.74 -5.44 4.55
C GLN A 29 7.55 -5.80 5.42
N VAL A 30 6.37 -6.00 4.82
CA VAL A 30 5.15 -6.36 5.56
C VAL A 30 5.27 -7.76 6.14
N GLU A 31 5.69 -8.75 5.34
CA GLU A 31 5.83 -10.13 5.78
C GLU A 31 6.70 -10.25 7.05
N ALA A 32 7.77 -9.46 7.13
CA ALA A 32 8.72 -9.52 8.24
C ALA A 32 8.09 -9.27 9.63
N TRP A 33 6.97 -8.56 9.72
CA TRP A 33 6.38 -8.19 11.01
C TRP A 33 4.85 -8.36 11.10
N PHE A 34 4.15 -8.46 9.98
CA PHE A 34 2.68 -8.42 9.90
C PHE A 34 2.01 -9.45 10.81
N GLU A 35 2.41 -10.71 10.70
CA GLU A 35 1.80 -11.80 11.47
C GLU A 35 2.00 -11.63 12.97
N SER A 36 3.19 -11.19 13.38
CA SER A 36 3.52 -11.02 14.80
C SER A 36 2.75 -9.86 15.46
N VAL A 37 2.39 -8.85 14.67
CA VAL A 37 1.70 -7.64 15.16
C VAL A 37 0.19 -7.80 15.11
N THR A 38 -0.33 -8.38 14.04
CA THR A 38 -1.78 -8.47 13.82
C THR A 38 -2.42 -9.73 14.37
N GLY A 39 -1.63 -10.78 14.59
CA GLY A 39 -2.12 -12.13 14.91
C GLY A 39 -2.81 -12.82 13.74
N LEU A 40 -2.82 -12.20 12.55
CA LEU A 40 -3.29 -12.80 11.31
C LEU A 40 -2.16 -13.58 10.66
N LYS A 41 -2.49 -14.48 9.72
CA LYS A 41 -1.53 -15.31 8.98
C LYS A 41 -1.62 -15.05 7.50
N ILE A 42 -0.50 -14.81 6.85
CA ILE A 42 -0.42 -14.65 5.41
C ILE A 42 -0.65 -16.02 4.75
N ALA A 43 -1.80 -16.18 4.10
CA ALA A 43 -2.12 -17.40 3.36
C ALA A 43 -1.43 -17.44 1.99
N CYS A 44 -1.43 -16.31 1.30
CA CYS A 44 -0.82 -16.19 -0.03
C CYS A 44 -0.56 -14.73 -0.38
N PHE A 45 0.31 -14.54 -1.37
CA PHE A 45 0.42 -13.31 -2.14
C PHE A 45 -0.31 -13.49 -3.46
N VAL A 46 -0.92 -12.41 -3.97
CA VAL A 46 -1.71 -12.43 -5.20
C VAL A 46 -1.23 -11.36 -6.16
N ILE A 47 -1.07 -11.73 -7.41
CA ILE A 47 -0.90 -10.84 -8.54
C ILE A 47 -2.15 -10.92 -9.40
N ASP A 48 -2.80 -9.79 -9.66
CA ASP A 48 -3.89 -9.75 -10.62
C ASP A 48 -3.33 -9.90 -12.04
N ALA A 49 -3.73 -10.98 -12.72
CA ALA A 49 -3.24 -11.28 -14.05
C ALA A 49 -3.76 -10.33 -15.15
N VAL A 50 -4.82 -9.57 -14.88
CA VAL A 50 -5.33 -8.56 -15.81
C VAL A 50 -4.34 -7.42 -15.99
N ASP A 51 -3.61 -7.09 -14.92
CA ASP A 51 -2.60 -6.03 -14.91
C ASP A 51 -1.21 -6.54 -15.27
N PHE A 52 -1.09 -7.83 -15.49
CA PHE A 52 0.16 -8.52 -15.79
C PHE A 52 0.43 -8.55 -17.30
N SER A 53 0.66 -7.38 -17.91
CA SER A 53 1.43 -7.34 -19.14
C SER A 53 2.87 -7.63 -18.76
N GLU A 54 3.27 -8.92 -18.79
CA GLU A 54 4.67 -9.40 -18.73
C GLU A 54 5.68 -8.40 -18.12
N VAL A 55 5.40 -7.89 -16.91
CA VAL A 55 6.47 -7.29 -16.13
C VAL A 55 7.41 -8.46 -15.87
N ASP A 56 8.44 -8.52 -16.69
CA ASP A 56 9.51 -9.49 -16.57
C ASP A 56 10.09 -9.34 -15.15
N ILE A 57 9.51 -10.11 -14.21
CA ILE A 57 10.01 -10.18 -12.82
C ILE A 57 11.53 -10.42 -12.86
N GLU A 58 12.03 -11.18 -13.84
CA GLU A 58 13.46 -11.37 -14.07
C GLU A 58 14.17 -10.09 -14.54
N ALA A 59 13.56 -9.27 -15.39
CA ALA A 59 14.20 -8.04 -15.89
C ALA A 59 14.26 -6.95 -14.84
N GLU A 60 13.23 -6.79 -14.01
CA GLU A 60 13.30 -5.90 -12.84
C GLU A 60 14.33 -6.39 -11.83
N ASN A 61 14.43 -7.68 -11.63
CA ASN A 61 15.37 -8.31 -10.72
C ASN A 61 16.84 -8.16 -11.19
N LYS A 62 17.09 -8.16 -12.50
CA LYS A 62 18.44 -7.94 -13.07
C LYS A 62 18.96 -6.52 -12.88
N LYS A 63 18.07 -5.52 -12.72
CA LYS A 63 18.44 -4.11 -12.52
C LYS A 63 18.80 -3.75 -11.08
N ARG A 64 18.47 -4.60 -10.11
CA ARG A 64 18.67 -4.33 -8.68
C ARG A 64 19.82 -5.17 -8.12
N VAL A 65 20.80 -4.49 -7.51
CA VAL A 65 21.90 -5.10 -6.74
C VAL A 65 21.35 -5.55 -5.37
N CYS A 66 20.16 -6.14 -5.31
CA CYS A 66 19.55 -6.60 -4.07
C CYS A 66 19.82 -8.09 -3.88
N GLN A 67 19.84 -8.52 -2.64
CA GLN A 67 20.07 -9.92 -2.28
C GLN A 67 19.02 -10.82 -2.94
N ARG A 68 19.45 -11.82 -3.68
CA ARG A 68 18.61 -12.75 -4.46
C ARG A 68 17.62 -13.57 -3.62
N THR A 69 17.73 -13.53 -2.31
CA THR A 69 16.88 -14.27 -1.37
C THR A 69 15.46 -13.71 -1.22
N ASP A 70 15.23 -12.46 -1.65
CA ASP A 70 13.94 -11.79 -1.51
C ASP A 70 13.08 -11.85 -2.78
N PHE A 71 13.41 -12.72 -3.73
CA PHE A 71 12.63 -12.90 -4.95
C PHE A 71 11.78 -14.17 -4.91
N PRO A 72 10.60 -14.15 -5.57
CA PRO A 72 9.78 -15.34 -5.70
C PRO A 72 10.56 -16.48 -6.38
N GLN A 73 10.42 -17.68 -5.85
CA GLN A 73 11.00 -18.89 -6.41
C GLN A 73 9.95 -19.99 -6.48
N ASN A 74 9.81 -20.60 -7.66
CA ASN A 74 8.92 -21.76 -7.88
C ASN A 74 7.45 -21.51 -7.43
N GLY A 75 6.92 -20.30 -7.64
CA GLY A 75 5.57 -19.95 -7.21
C GLY A 75 5.42 -19.64 -5.71
N PHE A 76 6.53 -19.39 -5.01
CA PHE A 76 6.53 -19.02 -3.59
C PHE A 76 7.35 -17.77 -3.33
N PHE A 77 6.93 -16.99 -2.34
CA PHE A 77 7.67 -15.88 -1.77
C PHE A 77 7.78 -16.06 -0.25
N LYS A 78 9.00 -16.18 0.25
CA LYS A 78 9.30 -16.41 1.69
C LYS A 78 8.47 -17.53 2.33
N GLY A 79 8.22 -18.60 1.58
CA GLY A 79 7.45 -19.77 2.04
C GLY A 79 5.92 -19.66 1.83
N HIS A 80 5.40 -18.50 1.43
CA HIS A 80 3.99 -18.30 1.12
C HIS A 80 3.73 -18.49 -0.39
N PRO A 81 2.62 -19.13 -0.78
CA PRO A 81 2.23 -19.23 -2.19
C PRO A 81 2.11 -17.86 -2.85
N LEU A 82 2.60 -17.73 -4.08
CA LEU A 82 2.39 -16.57 -4.95
C LEU A 82 1.46 -16.98 -6.08
N LEU A 83 0.24 -16.48 -6.05
CA LEU A 83 -0.82 -16.80 -7.00
C LEU A 83 -0.90 -15.71 -8.08
N VAL A 84 -1.08 -16.12 -9.34
CA VAL A 84 -1.33 -15.22 -10.46
C VAL A 84 -2.66 -15.59 -11.07
N SER A 85 -3.65 -14.72 -11.00
CA SER A 85 -5.00 -15.01 -11.49
C SER A 85 -5.78 -13.74 -11.79
N SER A 86 -6.53 -13.74 -12.90
CA SER A 86 -7.54 -12.72 -13.20
C SER A 86 -8.85 -12.90 -12.40
N SER A 87 -9.06 -14.10 -11.84
CA SER A 87 -10.21 -14.44 -10.97
C SER A 87 -9.75 -14.62 -9.53
N TRP A 88 -8.86 -13.77 -9.06
CA TRP A 88 -8.23 -13.93 -7.76
C TRP A 88 -9.22 -13.81 -6.58
N ILE A 89 -10.31 -13.04 -6.73
CA ILE A 89 -11.37 -12.93 -5.71
C ILE A 89 -12.01 -14.29 -5.46
N GLU A 90 -12.43 -14.97 -6.52
CA GLU A 90 -13.02 -16.30 -6.46
C GLU A 90 -12.01 -17.28 -5.89
N LEU A 91 -10.77 -17.24 -6.38
CA LEU A 91 -9.71 -18.14 -5.96
C LEU A 91 -9.44 -18.06 -4.45
N ILE A 92 -9.25 -16.87 -3.88
CA ILE A 92 -9.03 -16.75 -2.44
C ILE A 92 -10.28 -17.06 -1.62
N SER A 93 -11.46 -16.78 -2.19
CA SER A 93 -12.75 -17.12 -1.55
C SER A 93 -12.95 -18.63 -1.44
N ASP A 94 -12.60 -19.38 -2.49
CA ASP A 94 -12.64 -20.85 -2.50
C ASP A 94 -11.63 -21.46 -1.52
N MET A 95 -10.51 -20.75 -1.28
CA MET A 95 -9.54 -21.11 -0.24
C MET A 95 -10.02 -20.79 1.19
N GLY A 96 -11.22 -20.27 1.37
CA GLY A 96 -11.78 -19.89 2.68
C GLY A 96 -11.23 -18.56 3.21
N ILE A 97 -10.44 -17.81 2.44
CA ILE A 97 -9.87 -16.53 2.86
C ILE A 97 -10.94 -15.44 2.73
N ARG A 98 -11.10 -14.62 3.77
CA ARG A 98 -12.09 -13.54 3.83
C ARG A 98 -11.47 -12.17 4.12
N LYS A 99 -10.18 -12.12 4.40
CA LYS A 99 -9.44 -10.89 4.73
C LYS A 99 -8.37 -10.61 3.68
N VAL A 100 -8.23 -9.36 3.30
CA VAL A 100 -7.31 -8.92 2.25
C VAL A 100 -6.57 -7.66 2.70
N LEU A 101 -5.24 -7.66 2.53
CA LEU A 101 -4.41 -6.47 2.55
C LEU A 101 -4.02 -6.13 1.10
N CYS A 102 -4.29 -4.92 0.64
CA CYS A 102 -3.94 -4.49 -0.71
C CYS A 102 -2.68 -3.61 -0.70
N LEU A 103 -1.61 -4.07 -1.35
CA LEU A 103 -0.30 -3.40 -1.41
C LEU A 103 0.12 -3.03 -2.84
N ASP A 104 -0.81 -2.97 -3.79
CA ASP A 104 -0.47 -2.62 -5.17
C ASP A 104 0.28 -1.28 -5.19
N PRO A 105 1.49 -1.21 -5.79
CA PRO A 105 2.28 0.00 -5.83
C PRO A 105 1.70 1.08 -6.75
N ASP A 106 0.81 0.72 -7.68
CA ASP A 106 0.07 1.69 -8.48
C ASP A 106 -1.19 2.14 -7.73
N ASN A 107 -1.31 3.44 -7.47
CA ASN A 107 -2.38 3.99 -6.66
C ASN A 107 -3.78 3.77 -7.28
N ARG A 108 -3.90 3.85 -8.61
CA ARG A 108 -5.16 3.65 -9.32
C ARG A 108 -5.57 2.19 -9.35
N ARG A 109 -4.63 1.26 -9.59
CA ARG A 109 -4.93 -0.17 -9.49
C ARG A 109 -5.29 -0.54 -8.05
N ARG A 110 -4.56 -0.02 -7.07
CA ARG A 110 -4.88 -0.24 -5.65
C ARG A 110 -6.30 0.22 -5.33
N LEU A 111 -6.72 1.38 -5.82
CA LEU A 111 -8.09 1.87 -5.68
C LEU A 111 -9.09 0.90 -6.31
N ALA A 112 -8.87 0.46 -7.54
CA ALA A 112 -9.74 -0.50 -8.22
C ALA A 112 -9.83 -1.84 -7.46
N HIS A 113 -8.70 -2.36 -6.97
CA HIS A 113 -8.68 -3.58 -6.14
C HIS A 113 -9.47 -3.39 -4.84
N ILE A 114 -9.34 -2.26 -4.16
CA ILE A 114 -10.09 -1.97 -2.93
C ILE A 114 -11.59 -1.93 -3.20
N GLU A 115 -12.02 -1.25 -4.26
CA GLU A 115 -13.43 -1.24 -4.66
C GLU A 115 -13.95 -2.66 -4.98
N LEU A 116 -13.14 -3.47 -5.66
CA LEU A 116 -13.49 -4.85 -5.97
C LEU A 116 -13.60 -5.70 -4.70
N ILE A 117 -12.65 -5.58 -3.77
CA ILE A 117 -12.68 -6.26 -2.47
C ILE A 117 -13.95 -5.90 -1.70
N GLN A 118 -14.29 -4.62 -1.62
CA GLN A 118 -15.49 -4.16 -0.91
C GLN A 118 -16.78 -4.70 -1.54
N ARG A 119 -16.88 -4.71 -2.87
CA ARG A 119 -18.05 -5.25 -3.59
C ARG A 119 -18.20 -6.75 -3.46
N SER A 120 -17.09 -7.48 -3.28
CA SER A 120 -17.10 -8.95 -3.11
C SER A 120 -17.49 -9.41 -1.70
N GLY A 121 -17.60 -8.47 -0.75
CA GLY A 121 -17.88 -8.80 0.65
C GLY A 121 -16.66 -9.30 1.43
N LEU A 122 -15.47 -9.25 0.84
CA LEU A 122 -14.21 -9.49 1.55
C LEU A 122 -13.89 -8.29 2.46
N LYS A 123 -13.15 -8.55 3.53
CA LYS A 123 -12.80 -7.52 4.52
C LYS A 123 -11.39 -6.99 4.27
N LEU A 124 -11.26 -5.69 4.11
CA LEU A 124 -9.96 -5.04 4.14
C LEU A 124 -9.36 -5.13 5.55
N VAL A 125 -8.07 -5.39 5.61
CA VAL A 125 -7.28 -5.34 6.85
C VAL A 125 -6.13 -4.36 6.69
N SER A 126 -5.73 -3.76 7.80
CA SER A 126 -4.63 -2.80 7.83
C SER A 126 -3.35 -3.42 8.36
N ALA A 127 -2.21 -2.90 7.93
CA ALA A 127 -0.89 -3.23 8.43
C ALA A 127 -0.27 -1.96 9.04
N ILE A 128 -0.31 -1.82 10.37
CA ILE A 128 0.23 -0.67 11.08
C ILE A 128 1.38 -1.15 11.97
N HIS A 129 2.59 -0.68 11.67
CA HIS A 129 3.77 -1.08 12.44
C HIS A 129 3.67 -0.58 13.90
N PRO A 130 4.07 -1.37 14.92
CA PRO A 130 3.88 -1.02 16.34
C PRO A 130 4.66 0.21 16.80
N SER A 131 5.65 0.67 16.05
CA SER A 131 6.38 1.91 16.34
C SER A 131 5.70 3.18 15.78
N VAL A 132 4.53 3.07 15.16
CA VAL A 132 3.77 4.24 14.69
C VAL A 132 3.17 4.98 15.88
N LEU A 133 3.41 6.28 15.95
CA LEU A 133 2.78 7.16 16.94
C LEU A 133 1.49 7.71 16.35
N ILE A 134 0.35 7.29 16.88
CA ILE A 134 -0.96 7.81 16.49
C ILE A 134 -1.46 8.76 17.57
N MET A 135 -1.69 10.01 17.20
CA MET A 135 -2.16 11.04 18.14
C MET A 135 -3.69 10.97 18.35
N PRO A 136 -4.19 11.46 19.48
CA PRO A 136 -5.61 11.41 19.80
C PRO A 136 -6.50 12.06 18.73
N GLY A 137 -7.66 11.44 18.49
CA GLY A 137 -8.66 11.95 17.55
C GLY A 137 -8.33 11.73 16.09
N SER A 138 -7.23 11.04 15.76
CA SER A 138 -6.95 10.61 14.39
C SER A 138 -7.94 9.53 13.98
N ASP A 139 -8.39 9.58 12.73
CA ASP A 139 -9.25 8.57 12.10
C ASP A 139 -8.48 7.85 11.00
N ILE A 140 -8.36 6.54 11.11
CA ILE A 140 -7.60 5.72 10.16
C ILE A 140 -8.53 4.63 9.62
N ALA A 141 -8.80 4.69 8.33
CA ALA A 141 -9.66 3.73 7.65
C ALA A 141 -9.03 2.33 7.56
N ASP A 142 -9.84 1.34 7.20
CA ASP A 142 -9.35 -0.01 6.90
C ASP A 142 -8.53 -0.06 5.61
N GLY A 143 -7.65 -1.06 5.50
CA GLY A 143 -6.84 -1.31 4.31
C GLY A 143 -5.60 -0.43 4.18
N VAL A 144 -5.21 0.29 5.23
CA VAL A 144 -3.99 1.11 5.23
C VAL A 144 -2.74 0.28 5.51
N TRP A 145 -1.62 0.73 4.96
CA TRP A 145 -0.29 0.26 5.36
C TRP A 145 0.53 1.44 5.89
N ILE A 146 0.88 1.40 7.18
CA ILE A 146 1.69 2.43 7.84
C ILE A 146 2.96 1.78 8.38
N ASN A 147 4.09 2.18 7.84
CA ASN A 147 5.39 1.57 8.13
C ASN A 147 6.04 2.18 9.40
N ALA A 148 7.20 1.62 9.78
CA ALA A 148 7.90 1.96 11.02
C ALA A 148 8.26 3.43 11.16
N GLY A 149 8.15 3.96 12.38
CA GLY A 149 8.59 5.30 12.75
C GLY A 149 7.74 6.45 12.24
N CYS A 150 6.53 6.16 11.71
CA CYS A 150 5.60 7.19 11.27
C CYS A 150 4.94 7.90 12.47
N ILE A 151 4.54 9.15 12.24
CA ILE A 151 3.73 9.93 13.17
C ILE A 151 2.45 10.34 12.43
N ILE A 152 1.30 10.00 13.02
CA ILE A 152 -0.02 10.44 12.55
C ILE A 152 -0.55 11.45 13.58
N GLY A 153 -0.61 12.70 13.17
CA GLY A 153 -0.87 13.86 14.02
C GLY A 153 -2.31 13.96 14.51
N TYR A 154 -2.53 14.83 15.48
CA TYR A 154 -3.81 15.06 16.13
C TYR A 154 -4.92 15.37 15.10
N LYS A 155 -6.00 14.60 15.15
CA LYS A 155 -7.14 14.71 14.22
C LYS A 155 -6.77 14.61 12.73
N ALA A 156 -5.72 13.88 12.41
CA ALA A 156 -5.46 13.53 11.02
C ALA A 156 -6.42 12.43 10.56
N GLU A 157 -6.87 12.52 9.32
CA GLU A 157 -7.74 11.55 8.67
C GLU A 157 -6.97 10.82 7.59
N VAL A 158 -6.99 9.49 7.61
CA VAL A 158 -6.28 8.64 6.65
C VAL A 158 -7.28 7.71 5.96
N GLY A 159 -7.50 7.94 4.69
CA GLY A 159 -8.44 7.20 3.85
C GLY A 159 -7.99 5.77 3.53
N PRO A 160 -8.91 4.92 3.05
CA PRO A 160 -8.65 3.52 2.79
C PRO A 160 -7.56 3.34 1.72
N GLY A 161 -6.77 2.29 1.88
CA GLY A 161 -5.68 1.98 0.96
C GLY A 161 -4.52 2.95 0.94
N ALA A 162 -4.44 3.89 1.85
CA ALA A 162 -3.26 4.75 1.95
C ALA A 162 -2.03 3.94 2.33
N ILE A 163 -0.90 4.25 1.68
CA ILE A 163 0.42 3.70 2.00
C ILE A 163 1.28 4.82 2.56
N ILE A 164 1.71 4.67 3.81
CA ILE A 164 2.54 5.64 4.53
C ILE A 164 3.85 4.96 4.89
N ASN A 165 4.91 5.30 4.17
CA ASN A 165 6.21 4.64 4.29
C ASN A 165 7.02 5.14 5.48
N THR A 166 8.16 4.48 5.73
CA THR A 166 9.01 4.64 6.91
C THR A 166 9.33 6.11 7.24
N GLY A 167 9.12 6.49 8.50
CA GLY A 167 9.53 7.78 9.04
C GLY A 167 8.74 8.99 8.53
N VAL A 168 7.59 8.79 7.91
CA VAL A 168 6.70 9.86 7.47
C VAL A 168 6.09 10.58 8.68
N GLN A 169 6.00 11.91 8.60
CA GLN A 169 5.36 12.75 9.61
C GLN A 169 4.16 13.45 9.01
N ILE A 170 2.98 13.01 9.38
CA ILE A 170 1.71 13.66 9.06
C ILE A 170 1.31 14.49 10.27
N ASP A 171 1.27 15.82 10.13
CA ASP A 171 0.94 16.71 11.23
C ASP A 171 -0.59 16.82 11.44
N HIS A 172 -1.03 17.67 12.37
CA HIS A 172 -2.42 17.79 12.82
C HIS A 172 -3.40 18.20 11.71
N HIS A 173 -4.63 17.67 11.76
CA HIS A 173 -5.74 17.99 10.85
C HIS A 173 -5.41 17.81 9.36
N ASN A 174 -4.48 16.93 9.04
CA ASN A 174 -4.26 16.54 7.66
C ASN A 174 -5.35 15.59 7.20
N VAL A 175 -5.70 15.65 5.91
CA VAL A 175 -6.62 14.73 5.27
C VAL A 175 -5.90 14.04 4.13
N LEU A 176 -5.76 12.74 4.23
CA LEU A 176 -5.25 11.86 3.18
C LEU A 176 -6.45 11.08 2.64
N GLU A 177 -6.86 11.38 1.41
CA GLU A 177 -7.94 10.64 0.76
C GLU A 177 -7.49 9.23 0.33
N GLU A 178 -8.38 8.50 -0.36
CA GLU A 178 -8.15 7.09 -0.69
C GLU A 178 -6.87 6.89 -1.53
N CYS A 179 -6.17 5.82 -1.24
CA CYS A 179 -5.03 5.34 -2.00
C CYS A 179 -3.91 6.38 -2.19
N CYS A 180 -3.78 7.38 -1.32
CA CYS A 180 -2.60 8.22 -1.29
C CYS A 180 -1.36 7.37 -0.99
N GLN A 181 -0.25 7.68 -1.64
CA GLN A 181 1.05 7.07 -1.35
C GLN A 181 2.05 8.12 -0.88
N ILE A 182 2.61 7.90 0.30
CA ILE A 182 3.54 8.82 0.94
C ILE A 182 4.84 8.07 1.18
N ASP A 183 5.87 8.44 0.44
CA ASP A 183 7.17 7.77 0.48
C ASP A 183 8.02 8.17 1.71
N PRO A 184 9.11 7.44 1.99
CA PRO A 184 9.89 7.62 3.22
C PRO A 184 10.33 9.05 3.48
N GLY A 185 10.22 9.47 4.75
CA GLY A 185 10.73 10.75 5.23
C GLY A 185 9.98 11.99 4.75
N VAL A 186 8.81 11.85 4.16
CA VAL A 186 7.93 12.99 3.84
C VAL A 186 7.45 13.65 5.14
N ILE A 187 7.40 14.98 5.13
CA ILE A 187 6.91 15.79 6.24
C ILE A 187 5.79 16.71 5.74
N THR A 188 4.64 16.64 6.38
CA THR A 188 3.56 17.61 6.18
C THR A 188 3.43 18.51 7.41
N ALA A 189 3.17 19.78 7.20
CA ALA A 189 2.69 20.67 8.27
C ALA A 189 1.17 20.50 8.46
N GLY A 190 0.57 21.30 9.35
CA GLY A 190 -0.86 21.14 9.68
C GLY A 190 -1.84 21.52 8.56
N ASN A 191 -3.01 20.87 8.54
CA ASN A 191 -4.13 21.15 7.62
C ASN A 191 -3.78 20.96 6.13
N VAL A 192 -2.91 20.02 5.80
CA VAL A 192 -2.62 19.62 4.41
C VAL A 192 -3.72 18.67 3.93
N VAL A 193 -4.13 18.82 2.67
CA VAL A 193 -5.07 17.91 2.01
C VAL A 193 -4.36 17.21 0.87
N LEU A 194 -4.31 15.90 0.93
CA LEU A 194 -3.81 15.02 -0.11
C LEU A 194 -4.99 14.32 -0.76
N ARG A 195 -5.32 14.72 -1.99
CA ARG A 195 -6.46 14.15 -2.71
C ARG A 195 -6.15 12.74 -3.20
N ARG A 196 -7.20 12.03 -3.55
CA ARG A 196 -7.18 10.62 -3.94
C ARG A 196 -6.06 10.29 -4.93
N CYS A 197 -5.40 9.16 -4.69
CA CYS A 197 -4.34 8.60 -5.53
C CYS A 197 -3.11 9.51 -5.73
N CYS A 198 -2.93 10.59 -4.98
CA CYS A 198 -1.71 11.38 -5.10
C CYS A 198 -0.49 10.60 -4.58
N HIS A 199 0.68 10.92 -5.12
CA HIS A 199 1.95 10.30 -4.74
C HIS A 199 2.96 11.37 -4.30
N ILE A 200 3.38 11.30 -3.05
CA ILE A 200 4.36 12.20 -2.45
C ILE A 200 5.67 11.44 -2.29
N HIS A 201 6.66 11.78 -3.11
CA HIS A 201 7.94 11.07 -3.11
C HIS A 201 8.85 11.45 -1.94
N THR A 202 9.83 10.58 -1.72
CA THR A 202 10.78 10.56 -0.61
C THR A 202 11.28 11.95 -0.24
N GLY A 203 11.18 12.29 1.06
CA GLY A 203 11.75 13.52 1.63
C GLY A 203 11.09 14.83 1.21
N ALA A 204 9.94 14.81 0.53
CA ALA A 204 9.22 16.04 0.21
C ALA A 204 8.67 16.71 1.48
N ILE A 205 8.59 18.03 1.46
CA ILE A 205 8.07 18.85 2.55
C ILE A 205 6.89 19.68 2.05
N LEU A 206 5.76 19.60 2.75
CA LEU A 206 4.56 20.35 2.43
C LEU A 206 4.25 21.33 3.56
N ILE A 207 4.14 22.61 3.24
CA ILE A 207 3.79 23.61 4.26
C ILE A 207 2.30 23.52 4.62
N ASN A 208 1.92 24.17 5.72
CA ASN A 208 0.55 24.17 6.20
C ASN A 208 -0.47 24.70 5.16
N ARG A 209 -1.63 24.04 5.14
CA ARG A 209 -2.81 24.41 4.33
C ARG A 209 -2.64 24.31 2.81
N VAL A 210 -1.66 23.57 2.33
CA VAL A 210 -1.56 23.25 0.90
C VAL A 210 -2.45 22.05 0.57
N GLU A 211 -2.99 22.08 -0.64
CA GLU A 211 -3.73 20.97 -1.23
C GLU A 211 -2.92 20.37 -2.40
N VAL A 212 -2.79 19.05 -2.44
CA VAL A 212 -2.26 18.31 -3.58
C VAL A 212 -3.43 17.60 -4.26
N GLY A 213 -3.69 17.97 -5.51
CA GLY A 213 -4.83 17.47 -6.27
C GLY A 213 -4.73 15.98 -6.59
N GLU A 214 -5.87 15.41 -6.96
CA GLU A 214 -6.01 13.99 -7.30
C GLU A 214 -5.02 13.59 -8.41
N ASP A 215 -4.44 12.39 -8.31
CA ASP A 215 -3.45 11.83 -9.23
C ASP A 215 -2.16 12.65 -9.41
N SER A 216 -1.95 13.63 -8.56
CA SER A 216 -0.75 14.45 -8.68
C SER A 216 0.46 13.79 -8.02
N VAL A 217 1.62 14.11 -8.55
CA VAL A 217 2.90 13.58 -8.09
C VAL A 217 3.78 14.73 -7.58
N ILE A 218 4.25 14.60 -6.35
CA ILE A 218 5.26 15.49 -5.77
C ILE A 218 6.60 14.77 -5.80
N GLY A 219 7.58 15.34 -6.51
CA GLY A 219 8.90 14.74 -6.68
C GLY A 219 9.71 14.71 -5.38
N ALA A 220 10.69 13.82 -5.33
CA ALA A 220 11.55 13.63 -4.17
C ALA A 220 12.26 14.94 -3.75
N GLY A 221 12.28 15.20 -2.43
CA GLY A 221 12.90 16.40 -1.85
C GLY A 221 12.24 17.73 -2.22
N ALA A 222 11.06 17.72 -2.83
CA ALA A 222 10.37 18.95 -3.22
C ALA A 222 9.85 19.72 -2.00
N LEU A 223 9.88 21.06 -2.07
CA LEU A 223 9.28 21.96 -1.08
C LEU A 223 8.00 22.57 -1.67
N VAL A 224 6.85 22.08 -1.23
CA VAL A 224 5.54 22.53 -1.70
C VAL A 224 5.06 23.72 -0.89
N LEU A 225 4.99 24.90 -1.52
CA LEU A 225 4.58 26.17 -0.92
C LEU A 225 3.22 26.66 -1.38
N LYS A 226 2.57 25.97 -2.31
CA LYS A 226 1.26 26.34 -2.89
C LYS A 226 0.55 25.07 -3.30
N ASP A 227 -0.77 25.17 -3.48
CA ASP A 227 -1.58 24.09 -4.00
C ASP A 227 -1.06 23.58 -5.35
N VAL A 228 -1.17 22.29 -5.54
CA VAL A 228 -0.80 21.60 -6.78
C VAL A 228 -2.10 21.08 -7.42
N PRO A 229 -2.40 21.48 -8.67
CA PRO A 229 -3.62 21.03 -9.36
C PRO A 229 -3.63 19.51 -9.56
N ALA A 230 -4.82 18.94 -9.82
CA ALA A 230 -4.96 17.51 -10.11
C ALA A 230 -4.18 17.09 -11.36
N SER A 231 -3.75 15.84 -11.39
CA SER A 231 -3.04 15.20 -12.50
C SER A 231 -1.76 15.94 -12.94
N CYS A 232 -1.10 16.59 -11.97
CA CYS A 232 0.14 17.35 -12.20
C CYS A 232 1.34 16.68 -11.54
N THR A 233 2.52 16.96 -12.11
CA THR A 233 3.79 16.63 -11.45
C THR A 233 4.51 17.93 -11.04
N ALA A 234 4.80 18.06 -9.74
CA ALA A 234 5.52 19.21 -9.19
C ALA A 234 6.85 18.77 -8.56
N VAL A 235 7.94 19.46 -8.88
CA VAL A 235 9.30 19.14 -8.42
C VAL A 235 10.09 20.38 -8.02
N GLY A 236 11.11 20.20 -7.20
CA GLY A 236 12.11 21.22 -6.88
C GLY A 236 11.87 21.98 -5.58
N VAL A 237 12.78 22.94 -5.29
CA VAL A 237 12.80 23.79 -4.08
C VAL A 237 12.93 25.24 -4.53
N PRO A 238 11.82 26.00 -4.53
CA PRO A 238 10.43 25.57 -4.28
C PRO A 238 9.85 24.73 -5.43
N ALA A 239 8.85 23.91 -5.11
CA ALA A 239 8.20 23.06 -6.10
C ALA A 239 7.51 23.87 -7.22
N ARG A 240 7.64 23.37 -8.46
CA ARG A 240 6.99 23.92 -9.66
C ARG A 240 6.36 22.78 -10.45
N VAL A 241 5.19 23.02 -10.99
CA VAL A 241 4.52 22.10 -11.90
C VAL A 241 5.34 22.02 -13.19
N ILE A 242 5.63 20.79 -13.63
CA ILE A 242 6.42 20.51 -14.86
C ILE A 242 5.61 19.71 -15.89
N LYS A 243 4.48 19.13 -15.48
CA LYS A 243 3.59 18.35 -16.34
C LYS A 243 2.16 18.44 -15.79
#